data_934af4a0085187c153a16a41b48b94b5
#
_entry.id   934af4a0085187c153a16a41b48b94b5
#
_cell.length_a   1.000
_cell.length_b   1.000
_cell.length_c   1.000
_cell.angle_alpha   90.00
_cell.angle_beta   90.00
_cell.angle_gamma   90.00
#
_symmetry.space_group_name_H-M   'P 1'
#
loop_
_entity.id
_entity.type
_entity.pdbx_description
1 polymer ?
#
loop_
_entity_poly.entity_id
_entity_poly.type
_entity_poly.pdbx_seq_one_letter_code
_entity_poly.pdbx_strand_id
1 'polypeptide(L)'
;MKKLTGNQTRQMFLDYFKSQGHMIEPGASLIPHNDPTLLWINAGVAALKKYFDGTEKPASNRIANAQKSIRTNDIENVGKTARHHTFFEMLGNFSIGDYFKREAIHFAWEFLTGEEWINMDKDKLYVTVYTDDEDAYRIWTEECGVDPSHMWKTDRKSVV
;
A
#
# COMPACT_ATOMS: atom_id res chain seq x y z
N MET A 1 -0.30 11.42 16.29
CA MET A 1 0.62 10.53 15.52
C MET A 1 1.79 10.13 16.40
N LYS A 2 2.15 8.86 16.41
CA LYS A 2 3.33 8.34 17.12
C LYS A 2 4.62 8.78 16.41
N LYS A 3 5.68 9.05 17.17
CA LYS A 3 7.01 9.24 16.60
C LYS A 3 7.67 7.88 16.40
N LEU A 4 7.86 7.47 15.16
CA LEU A 4 8.37 6.16 14.78
C LEU A 4 9.62 6.32 13.92
N THR A 5 10.60 5.43 14.09
CA THR A 5 11.69 5.24 13.13
C THR A 5 11.19 4.44 11.92
N GLY A 6 11.89 4.48 10.80
CA GLY A 6 11.54 3.67 9.62
C GLY A 6 11.43 2.18 9.93
N ASN A 7 12.32 1.63 10.78
CA ASN A 7 12.26 0.23 11.20
C ASN A 7 11.00 -0.08 12.02
N GLN A 8 10.61 0.83 12.93
CA GLN A 8 9.40 0.66 13.72
C GLN A 8 8.14 0.77 12.85
N THR A 9 8.12 1.68 11.88
CA THR A 9 6.99 1.82 10.93
C THR A 9 6.84 0.55 10.09
N ARG A 10 7.95 0.02 9.55
CA ARG A 10 7.94 -1.25 8.81
C ARG A 10 7.41 -2.40 9.65
N GLN A 11 7.95 -2.56 10.85
CA GLN A 11 7.53 -3.66 11.73
C GLN A 11 6.07 -3.52 12.13
N MET A 12 5.63 -2.33 12.50
CA MET A 12 4.24 -2.06 12.85
C MET A 12 3.26 -2.39 11.70
N PHE A 13 3.63 -2.06 10.45
CA PHE A 13 2.84 -2.42 9.28
C PHE A 13 2.72 -3.95 9.12
N LEU A 14 3.83 -4.66 9.23
CA LEU A 14 3.82 -6.12 9.11
C LEU A 14 3.04 -6.79 10.24
N ASP A 15 3.19 -6.31 11.47
CA ASP A 15 2.47 -6.82 12.64
C ASP A 15 0.96 -6.57 12.51
N TYR A 16 0.56 -5.38 12.05
CA TYR A 16 -0.84 -5.07 11.78
C TYR A 16 -1.45 -6.05 10.77
N PHE A 17 -0.85 -6.17 9.58
CA PHE A 17 -1.40 -7.06 8.56
C PHE A 17 -1.33 -8.54 8.95
N LYS A 18 -0.33 -8.94 9.73
CA LYS A 18 -0.30 -10.27 10.34
C LYS A 18 -1.50 -10.50 11.26
N SER A 19 -1.89 -9.51 12.07
CA SER A 19 -3.07 -9.59 12.93
C SER A 19 -4.38 -9.68 12.13
N GLN A 20 -4.38 -9.14 10.89
CA GLN A 20 -5.49 -9.25 9.95
C GLN A 20 -5.46 -10.54 9.10
N GLY A 21 -4.65 -11.51 9.48
CA GLY A 21 -4.57 -12.83 8.83
C GLY A 21 -3.70 -12.89 7.58
N HIS A 22 -2.86 -11.88 7.34
CA HIS A 22 -1.92 -11.91 6.21
C HIS A 22 -0.68 -12.74 6.56
N MET A 23 -0.26 -13.56 5.61
CA MET A 23 1.06 -14.18 5.64
C MET A 23 2.12 -13.12 5.35
N ILE A 24 3.15 -13.06 6.18
CA ILE A 24 4.28 -12.17 5.93
C ILE A 24 5.27 -12.87 5.00
N GLU A 25 5.41 -12.33 3.79
CA GLU A 25 6.37 -12.82 2.81
C GLU A 25 7.62 -11.94 2.82
N PRO A 26 8.82 -12.52 2.92
CA PRO A 26 10.04 -11.74 2.83
C PRO A 26 10.15 -10.99 1.52
N GLY A 27 10.71 -9.78 1.55
CA GLY A 27 11.00 -9.03 0.34
C GLY A 27 11.97 -9.78 -0.58
N ALA A 28 11.68 -9.76 -1.88
CA ALA A 28 12.54 -10.37 -2.89
C ALA A 28 13.83 -9.56 -3.11
N SER A 29 14.83 -10.20 -3.71
CA SER A 29 16.01 -9.53 -4.25
C SER A 29 15.60 -8.43 -5.23
N LEU A 30 16.37 -7.34 -5.28
CA LEU A 30 16.20 -6.30 -6.30
C LEU A 30 16.46 -6.78 -7.72
N ILE A 31 17.28 -7.83 -7.85
CA ILE A 31 17.53 -8.48 -9.15
C ILE A 31 16.36 -9.43 -9.42
N PRO A 32 15.56 -9.18 -10.49
CA PRO A 32 14.44 -10.05 -10.81
C PRO A 32 14.94 -11.42 -11.23
N HIS A 33 14.23 -12.46 -10.76
CA HIS A 33 14.46 -13.83 -11.21
C HIS A 33 13.33 -14.22 -12.16
N ASN A 34 13.71 -14.71 -13.34
CA ASN A 34 12.78 -15.25 -14.35
C ASN A 34 11.75 -14.23 -14.92
N ASP A 35 12.04 -12.94 -14.85
CA ASP A 35 11.24 -11.91 -15.53
C ASP A 35 12.14 -11.01 -16.39
N PRO A 36 12.25 -11.29 -17.69
CA PRO A 36 13.10 -10.52 -18.62
C PRO A 36 12.54 -9.12 -18.93
N THR A 37 11.31 -8.81 -18.48
CA THR A 37 10.67 -7.50 -18.69
C THR A 37 11.08 -6.47 -17.63
N LEU A 38 11.71 -6.91 -16.56
CA LEU A 38 12.15 -6.07 -15.44
C LEU A 38 13.67 -6.01 -15.35
N LEU A 39 14.22 -4.82 -15.32
CA LEU A 39 15.65 -4.60 -15.05
C LEU A 39 15.94 -4.72 -13.55
N TRP A 40 15.03 -4.21 -12.72
CA TRP A 40 15.03 -4.32 -11.24
C TRP A 40 13.61 -4.46 -10.71
N ILE A 41 13.49 -4.93 -9.49
CA ILE A 41 12.22 -4.87 -8.77
C ILE A 41 11.91 -3.40 -8.44
N ASN A 42 10.83 -2.89 -9.00
CA ASN A 42 10.41 -1.48 -8.93
C ASN A 42 9.10 -1.26 -8.15
N ALA A 43 8.47 -2.34 -7.69
CA ALA A 43 7.23 -2.31 -6.92
C ALA A 43 7.07 -3.57 -6.07
N GLY A 44 6.29 -3.47 -4.99
CA GLY A 44 5.99 -4.59 -4.11
C GLY A 44 5.30 -5.76 -4.84
N VAL A 45 4.40 -5.44 -5.76
CA VAL A 45 3.66 -6.44 -6.55
C VAL A 45 4.53 -7.18 -7.56
N ALA A 46 5.65 -6.59 -8.02
CA ALA A 46 6.49 -7.20 -9.03
C ALA A 46 7.04 -8.57 -8.62
N ALA A 47 7.39 -8.72 -7.35
CA ALA A 47 7.86 -9.99 -6.80
C ALA A 47 6.75 -11.04 -6.63
N LEU A 48 5.49 -10.62 -6.64
CA LEU A 48 4.30 -11.45 -6.41
C LEU A 48 3.49 -11.70 -7.69
N LYS A 49 3.97 -11.21 -8.85
CA LYS A 49 3.28 -11.28 -10.14
C LYS A 49 2.77 -12.69 -10.46
N LYS A 50 3.58 -13.70 -10.18
CA LYS A 50 3.27 -15.12 -10.37
C LYS A 50 1.98 -15.60 -9.66
N TYR A 51 1.60 -14.96 -8.57
CA TYR A 51 0.37 -15.26 -7.84
C TYR A 51 -0.85 -14.58 -8.47
N PHE A 52 -0.64 -13.41 -9.08
CA PHE A 52 -1.72 -12.66 -9.75
C PHE A 52 -2.03 -13.16 -11.15
N ASP A 53 -1.02 -13.68 -11.87
CA ASP A 53 -1.21 -14.27 -13.21
C ASP A 53 -1.59 -15.75 -13.17
N GLY A 54 -1.62 -16.35 -11.96
CA GLY A 54 -2.00 -17.74 -11.75
C GLY A 54 -0.93 -18.77 -12.12
N THR A 55 0.30 -18.33 -12.41
CA THR A 55 1.42 -19.23 -12.72
C THR A 55 1.82 -20.07 -11.51
N GLU A 56 1.67 -19.49 -10.32
CA GLU A 56 1.95 -20.18 -9.06
C GLU A 56 0.83 -19.89 -8.05
N LYS A 57 0.46 -20.90 -7.28
CA LYS A 57 -0.52 -20.75 -6.21
C LYS A 57 0.17 -20.28 -4.92
N PRO A 58 -0.26 -19.16 -4.31
CA PRO A 58 0.31 -18.72 -3.04
C PRO A 58 -0.06 -19.65 -1.89
N ALA A 59 0.76 -19.68 -0.85
CA ALA A 59 0.46 -20.41 0.37
C ALA A 59 -0.69 -19.76 1.19
N SER A 60 -0.91 -18.46 0.99
CA SER A 60 -2.04 -17.70 1.55
C SER A 60 -2.58 -16.73 0.52
N ASN A 61 -3.89 -16.56 0.49
CA ASN A 61 -4.53 -15.53 -0.36
C ASN A 61 -4.37 -14.10 0.18
N ARG A 62 -3.92 -13.96 1.43
CA ARG A 62 -3.57 -12.70 2.06
C ARG A 62 -2.09 -12.64 2.29
N ILE A 63 -1.40 -11.69 1.68
CA ILE A 63 0.06 -11.52 1.78
C ILE A 63 0.37 -10.08 2.17
N ALA A 64 1.33 -9.89 3.07
CA ALA A 64 1.94 -8.59 3.31
C ALA A 64 3.45 -8.69 3.27
N ASN A 65 4.11 -7.65 2.74
CA ASN A 65 5.56 -7.58 2.68
C ASN A 65 6.08 -6.15 2.81
N ALA A 66 7.37 -6.03 3.04
CA ALA A 66 8.15 -4.81 2.88
C ALA A 66 9.17 -5.05 1.77
N GLN A 67 8.91 -4.50 0.57
CA GLN A 67 9.73 -4.72 -0.61
C GLN A 67 10.61 -3.53 -0.91
N LYS A 68 11.92 -3.75 -0.93
CA LYS A 68 12.89 -2.79 -1.46
C LYS A 68 12.71 -2.65 -2.95
N SER A 69 12.68 -1.41 -3.43
CA SER A 69 12.37 -1.10 -4.83
C SER A 69 13.27 0.00 -5.37
N ILE A 70 13.56 -0.06 -6.67
CA ILE A 70 14.33 0.96 -7.38
C ILE A 70 13.48 1.53 -8.52
N ARG A 71 13.42 2.87 -8.60
CA ARG A 71 12.84 3.60 -9.74
C ARG A 71 13.80 4.69 -10.18
N THR A 72 14.05 4.77 -11.48
CA THR A 72 14.99 5.71 -12.08
C THR A 72 14.33 6.73 -13.00
N ASN A 73 13.05 6.58 -13.30
CA ASN A 73 12.32 7.48 -14.22
C ASN A 73 12.25 8.92 -13.72
N ASP A 74 12.28 9.14 -12.41
CA ASP A 74 12.21 10.47 -11.80
C ASP A 74 13.56 10.92 -11.21
N ILE A 75 14.67 10.35 -11.67
CA ILE A 75 16.00 10.62 -11.12
C ILE A 75 16.36 12.11 -11.15
N GLU A 76 15.89 12.85 -12.15
CA GLU A 76 16.12 14.29 -12.27
C GLU A 76 15.45 15.11 -11.18
N ASN A 77 14.42 14.56 -10.53
CA ASN A 77 13.69 15.20 -9.45
C ASN A 77 14.21 14.82 -8.06
N VAL A 78 15.07 13.81 -7.96
CA VAL A 78 15.68 13.37 -6.70
C VAL A 78 16.60 14.47 -6.16
N GLY A 79 16.41 14.82 -4.90
CA GLY A 79 17.12 15.92 -4.25
C GLY A 79 16.58 17.32 -4.57
N LYS A 80 15.65 17.47 -5.53
CA LYS A 80 14.96 18.72 -5.85
C LYS A 80 13.57 18.81 -5.23
N THR A 81 12.94 17.69 -5.01
CA THR A 81 11.62 17.57 -4.37
C THR A 81 11.71 16.72 -3.12
N ALA A 82 10.76 16.87 -2.20
CA ALA A 82 10.71 16.09 -0.98
C ALA A 82 10.12 14.65 -1.17
N ARG A 83 9.68 14.31 -2.38
CA ARG A 83 8.89 13.09 -2.64
C ARG A 83 9.56 12.06 -3.54
N HIS A 84 10.56 12.47 -4.35
CA HIS A 84 11.19 11.57 -5.31
C HIS A 84 12.43 10.92 -4.73
N HIS A 85 12.42 9.61 -4.72
CA HIS A 85 13.52 8.75 -4.28
C HIS A 85 13.79 7.70 -5.34
N THR A 86 15.06 7.35 -5.54
CA THR A 86 15.44 6.23 -6.45
C THR A 86 15.36 4.88 -5.76
N PHE A 87 15.63 4.84 -4.45
CA PHE A 87 15.60 3.63 -3.63
C PHE A 87 14.68 3.85 -2.43
N PHE A 88 13.74 2.95 -2.26
CA PHE A 88 12.71 3.04 -1.21
C PHE A 88 12.16 1.65 -0.86
N GLU A 89 11.37 1.59 0.20
CA GLU A 89 10.59 0.42 0.54
C GLU A 89 9.11 0.66 0.27
N MET A 90 8.47 -0.30 -0.38
CA MET A 90 7.01 -0.39 -0.44
C MET A 90 6.52 -1.32 0.65
N LEU A 91 5.62 -0.81 1.48
CA LEU A 91 4.86 -1.59 2.44
C LEU A 91 3.57 -2.03 1.74
N GLY A 92 3.47 -3.31 1.41
CA GLY A 92 2.40 -3.85 0.58
C GLY A 92 1.54 -4.86 1.33
N ASN A 93 0.23 -4.76 1.15
CA ASN A 93 -0.74 -5.78 1.51
C ASN A 93 -1.50 -6.19 0.26
N PHE A 94 -1.65 -7.48 0.06
CA PHE A 94 -2.16 -8.05 -1.18
C PHE A 94 -3.24 -9.09 -0.87
N SER A 95 -4.32 -9.03 -1.67
CA SER A 95 -5.39 -10.00 -1.68
C SER A 95 -5.43 -10.72 -3.02
N ILE A 96 -5.25 -12.02 -3.00
CA ILE A 96 -5.32 -12.88 -4.19
C ILE A 96 -6.70 -13.56 -4.19
N GLY A 97 -7.72 -12.79 -4.60
CA GLY A 97 -9.09 -13.26 -4.67
C GLY A 97 -9.77 -13.53 -3.31
N ASP A 98 -9.35 -12.86 -2.25
CA ASP A 98 -9.93 -12.98 -0.91
C ASP A 98 -10.80 -11.77 -0.57
N TYR A 99 -10.19 -10.60 -0.38
CA TYR A 99 -10.91 -9.36 -0.09
C TYR A 99 -10.68 -8.32 -1.19
N PHE A 100 -11.52 -7.29 -1.20
CA PHE A 100 -11.46 -6.20 -2.15
C PHE A 100 -11.49 -4.83 -1.44
N LYS A 101 -12.10 -3.87 -2.08
CA LYS A 101 -12.16 -2.46 -1.75
C LYS A 101 -12.58 -2.19 -0.29
N ARG A 102 -13.66 -2.83 0.17
CA ARG A 102 -14.22 -2.55 1.49
C ARG A 102 -13.23 -2.85 2.61
N GLU A 103 -12.73 -4.06 2.64
CA GLU A 103 -11.77 -4.49 3.66
C GLU A 103 -10.45 -3.73 3.53
N ALA A 104 -9.98 -3.49 2.31
CA ALA A 104 -8.76 -2.73 2.08
C ALA A 104 -8.86 -1.30 2.64
N ILE A 105 -10.00 -0.63 2.48
CA ILE A 105 -10.27 0.69 3.02
C ILE A 105 -10.29 0.65 4.55
N HIS A 106 -11.00 -0.32 5.14
CA HIS A 106 -11.03 -0.47 6.60
C HIS A 106 -9.64 -0.74 7.19
N PHE A 107 -8.85 -1.63 6.57
CA PHE A 107 -7.49 -1.89 7.01
C PHE A 107 -6.61 -0.62 6.94
N ALA A 108 -6.69 0.12 5.84
CA ALA A 108 -5.93 1.35 5.70
C ALA A 108 -6.32 2.39 6.76
N TRP A 109 -7.62 2.58 6.97
CA TRP A 109 -8.12 3.55 7.95
C TRP A 109 -7.74 3.18 9.37
N GLU A 110 -7.95 1.93 9.77
CA GLU A 110 -7.58 1.43 11.10
C GLU A 110 -6.07 1.54 11.32
N PHE A 111 -5.25 1.10 10.36
CA PHE A 111 -3.79 1.19 10.49
C PHE A 111 -3.30 2.63 10.67
N LEU A 112 -3.86 3.57 9.91
CA LEU A 112 -3.43 4.97 9.97
C LEU A 112 -3.94 5.69 11.23
N THR A 113 -5.18 5.43 11.65
CA THR A 113 -5.84 6.23 12.69
C THR A 113 -5.99 5.53 14.04
N GLY A 114 -5.83 4.21 14.08
CA GLY A 114 -5.95 3.42 15.32
C GLY A 114 -4.90 3.81 16.35
N GLU A 115 -5.32 3.90 17.62
CA GLU A 115 -4.46 4.30 18.75
C GLU A 115 -3.28 3.33 18.95
N GLU A 116 -3.48 2.06 18.71
CA GLU A 116 -2.44 1.03 18.81
C GLU A 116 -1.43 1.10 17.66
N TRP A 117 -1.84 1.64 16.50
CA TRP A 117 -1.06 1.71 15.26
C TRP A 117 -0.42 3.09 15.08
N ILE A 118 -0.51 3.69 13.90
CA ILE A 118 0.14 4.97 13.58
C ILE A 118 -0.45 6.13 14.38
N ASN A 119 -1.74 6.07 14.69
CA ASN A 119 -2.48 7.10 15.44
C ASN A 119 -2.35 8.49 14.79
N MET A 120 -2.65 8.58 13.50
CA MET A 120 -2.76 9.86 12.82
C MET A 120 -4.03 10.58 13.24
N ASP A 121 -3.93 11.89 13.26
CA ASP A 121 -5.07 12.77 13.46
C ASP A 121 -5.99 12.70 12.24
N LYS A 122 -7.23 12.25 12.45
CA LYS A 122 -8.22 12.04 11.38
C LYS A 122 -8.53 13.32 10.62
N ASP A 123 -8.51 14.45 11.32
CA ASP A 123 -8.82 15.77 10.74
C ASP A 123 -7.71 16.29 9.81
N LYS A 124 -6.58 15.59 9.74
CA LYS A 124 -5.45 15.91 8.84
C LYS A 124 -5.32 14.97 7.66
N LEU A 125 -6.23 14.00 7.55
CA LEU A 125 -6.23 13.03 6.46
C LEU A 125 -7.24 13.43 5.40
N TYR A 126 -6.81 13.39 4.15
CA TYR A 126 -7.62 13.62 2.97
C TYR A 126 -7.63 12.37 2.12
N VAL A 127 -8.78 12.06 1.55
CA VAL A 127 -8.98 10.86 0.73
C VAL A 127 -9.36 11.26 -0.69
N THR A 128 -8.73 10.63 -1.67
CA THR A 128 -9.14 10.76 -3.08
C THR A 128 -9.77 9.47 -3.56
N VAL A 129 -10.86 9.58 -4.30
CA VAL A 129 -11.51 8.46 -4.97
C VAL A 129 -11.72 8.79 -6.45
N TYR A 130 -11.79 7.75 -7.29
CA TYR A 130 -12.16 7.95 -8.69
C TYR A 130 -13.59 8.49 -8.81
N THR A 131 -13.81 9.40 -9.75
CA THR A 131 -15.07 10.16 -9.90
C THR A 131 -16.31 9.26 -9.93
N ASP A 132 -16.24 8.10 -10.59
CA ASP A 132 -17.36 7.17 -10.74
C ASP A 132 -17.37 6.06 -9.68
N ASP A 133 -16.43 6.08 -8.71
CA ASP A 133 -16.34 5.07 -7.66
C ASP A 133 -17.17 5.47 -6.43
N GLU A 134 -18.49 5.41 -6.59
CA GLU A 134 -19.42 5.73 -5.50
C GLU A 134 -19.33 4.73 -4.34
N ASP A 135 -18.96 3.48 -4.57
CA ASP A 135 -18.77 2.49 -3.51
C ASP A 135 -17.61 2.87 -2.59
N ALA A 136 -16.45 3.23 -3.16
CA ALA A 136 -15.33 3.70 -2.35
C ALA A 136 -15.71 4.97 -1.57
N TYR A 137 -16.37 5.93 -2.22
CA TYR A 137 -16.81 7.15 -1.55
C TYR A 137 -17.71 6.85 -0.36
N ARG A 138 -18.70 5.97 -0.53
CA ARG A 138 -19.64 5.58 0.52
C ARG A 138 -18.92 4.86 1.68
N ILE A 139 -18.02 3.93 1.39
CA ILE A 139 -17.27 3.20 2.42
C ILE A 139 -16.44 4.18 3.27
N TRP A 140 -15.74 5.12 2.63
CA TRP A 140 -14.94 6.11 3.35
C TRP A 140 -15.80 7.01 4.25
N THR A 141 -16.95 7.51 3.74
CA THR A 141 -17.78 8.47 4.46
C THR A 141 -18.70 7.80 5.48
N GLU A 142 -19.41 6.74 5.11
CA GLU A 142 -20.42 6.12 5.96
C GLU A 142 -19.85 5.09 6.93
N GLU A 143 -18.84 4.30 6.49
CA GLU A 143 -18.30 3.22 7.31
C GLU A 143 -17.05 3.65 8.08
N CYS A 144 -16.17 4.44 7.49
CA CYS A 144 -14.96 4.96 8.13
C CYS A 144 -15.18 6.31 8.83
N GLY A 145 -16.27 7.02 8.53
CA GLY A 145 -16.61 8.30 9.14
C GLY A 145 -15.70 9.45 8.70
N VAL A 146 -15.16 9.39 7.48
CA VAL A 146 -14.38 10.50 6.91
C VAL A 146 -15.33 11.64 6.56
N ASP A 147 -15.00 12.85 7.00
CA ASP A 147 -15.78 14.04 6.66
C ASP A 147 -15.81 14.24 5.13
N PRO A 148 -17.00 14.43 4.52
CA PRO A 148 -17.10 14.70 3.09
C PRO A 148 -16.25 15.88 2.59
N SER A 149 -15.96 16.86 3.44
CA SER A 149 -15.05 17.96 3.10
C SER A 149 -13.58 17.54 2.92
N HIS A 150 -13.21 16.36 3.42
CA HIS A 150 -11.90 15.73 3.25
C HIS A 150 -11.88 14.72 2.09
N MET A 151 -12.97 14.59 1.36
CA MET A 151 -13.10 13.67 0.23
C MET A 151 -12.98 14.41 -1.11
N TRP A 152 -12.11 13.94 -1.98
CA TRP A 152 -11.95 14.50 -3.31
C TRP A 152 -12.21 13.43 -4.37
N LYS A 153 -13.14 13.72 -5.27
CA LYS A 153 -13.35 12.92 -6.48
C LYS A 153 -12.44 13.44 -7.58
N THR A 154 -11.68 12.56 -8.21
CA THR A 154 -10.70 12.94 -9.21
C THR A 154 -10.66 11.95 -10.36
N ASP A 155 -10.05 12.33 -11.47
CA ASP A 155 -9.91 11.44 -12.61
C ASP A 155 -8.93 10.29 -12.34
N ARG A 156 -8.91 9.32 -13.24
CA ARG A 156 -8.10 8.10 -13.14
C ARG A 156 -6.59 8.34 -13.04
N LYS A 157 -6.10 9.51 -13.48
CA LYS A 157 -4.67 9.87 -13.48
C LYS A 157 -4.21 10.41 -12.13
N SER A 158 -5.13 10.89 -11.32
CA SER A 158 -4.87 11.58 -10.06
C SER A 158 -5.18 10.73 -8.83
N VAL A 159 -5.76 9.55 -9.00
CA VAL A 159 -5.94 8.56 -7.94
C VAL A 159 -4.64 7.78 -7.81
N VAL A 160 -3.92 8.01 -6.74
CA VAL A 160 -2.66 7.32 -6.40
C VAL A 160 -2.88 6.44 -5.18
#